data_d0e8ef30df98425f1b29985564a10a22
#
_entry.id   d0e8ef30df98425f1b29985564a10a22
#
_cell.length_a   1.000
_cell.length_b   1.000
_cell.length_c   1.000
_cell.angle_alpha   90.00
_cell.angle_beta   90.00
_cell.angle_gamma   90.00
#
_symmetry.space_group_name_H-M   'P 1'
#
loop_
_entity.id
_entity.type
_entity.pdbx_description
1 polymer ?
#
loop_
_entity_poly.entity_id
_entity_poly.type
_entity_poly.pdbx_seq_one_letter_code
_entity_poly.pdbx_strand_id
1 'polypeptide(L)'
;MSDRRIALPFAPAVLAVLVLAYSFTGLVGHAPWKTEDAIGVGIVHQMLAHGRWMLPHLAGEPFLEDGPLYYWIAALFARAFSSLLSVHDGARLASGVLAVFTLFTVRLTARKLYGRTEGDNALLVLLGCLGLLVHAHETLAEMAMLAALALAWYALALGPRRAVKSGVVLGAALAAAYLSKGSVAVVPPIVVAMLLPLASPAWRRRAYLQTLALAALVYGLAAGSWLAVLHAQSSNLFWQWTAAQTTAWSADAMATLGYYLETLSWSAWPAWPIALWFLWERRRSLFAPATRAIQSPGVLMPLAAAVMTLVVILFQKDPRELQALPMLLPLSLLAGAGTETLRRGAANALAWFGALTFSLSAGLVWLGWFAMMTGTPAQIARNFAKLEPGFSPVFRWLPFLVAVAFTAAWAVLLARSQRGVQRSVSSWASGITVLWGLLMTLWLPWIDYGKTYAPVAHALGRAIPRGAACIESRNLGESQRAVFDYHAGVMTKRAEAHGRGRCPVLLVQARPGDEDRLSAEGWRRVWEGNRPRDRERYRLYVRR
;
A
#
# COMPACT_ATOMS: atom_id res chain seq x y z
N MET A 1 38.94 -25.56 -10.87
CA MET A 1 37.99 -24.43 -10.75
C MET A 1 36.77 -24.83 -11.59
N SER A 2 35.79 -25.50 -10.99
CA SER A 2 34.57 -25.91 -11.69
C SER A 2 33.60 -24.70 -11.73
N ASP A 3 33.24 -24.37 -12.93
CA ASP A 3 32.24 -23.36 -13.28
C ASP A 3 30.90 -23.73 -12.61
N ARG A 4 30.66 -23.27 -11.38
CA ARG A 4 29.35 -23.37 -10.72
C ARG A 4 28.43 -22.42 -11.45
N ARG A 5 27.85 -22.86 -12.56
CA ARG A 5 26.63 -22.23 -13.10
C ARG A 5 25.58 -22.31 -12.00
N ILE A 6 25.47 -21.24 -11.22
CA ILE A 6 24.37 -21.04 -10.29
C ILE A 6 23.14 -20.91 -11.16
N ALA A 7 22.38 -21.99 -11.28
CA ALA A 7 21.09 -21.95 -11.94
C ALA A 7 20.21 -20.97 -11.13
N LEU A 8 19.98 -19.77 -11.68
CA LEU A 8 19.02 -18.84 -11.13
C LEU A 8 17.66 -19.55 -11.03
N PRO A 9 16.93 -19.45 -9.91
CA PRO A 9 15.64 -20.11 -9.74
C PRO A 9 14.62 -19.70 -10.80
N PHE A 10 14.78 -18.50 -11.39
CA PHE A 10 13.96 -17.99 -12.48
C PHE A 10 14.81 -17.36 -13.58
N ALA A 11 14.46 -17.67 -14.84
CA ALA A 11 14.88 -16.82 -15.95
C ALA A 11 14.34 -15.40 -15.73
N PRO A 12 15.05 -14.33 -16.17
CA PRO A 12 14.60 -12.95 -15.99
C PRO A 12 13.16 -12.70 -16.48
N ALA A 13 12.73 -13.39 -17.54
CA ALA A 13 11.37 -13.31 -18.04
C ALA A 13 10.34 -13.88 -17.06
N VAL A 14 10.64 -14.99 -16.39
CA VAL A 14 9.74 -15.61 -15.40
C VAL A 14 9.59 -14.69 -14.18
N LEU A 15 10.69 -14.06 -13.73
CA LEU A 15 10.64 -13.08 -12.65
C LEU A 15 9.79 -11.85 -13.04
N ALA A 16 9.92 -11.36 -14.28
CA ALA A 16 9.11 -10.26 -14.78
C ALA A 16 7.63 -10.64 -14.84
N VAL A 17 7.30 -11.83 -15.34
CA VAL A 17 5.90 -12.34 -15.37
C VAL A 17 5.34 -12.45 -13.96
N LEU A 18 6.12 -12.98 -13.00
CA LEU A 18 5.68 -13.07 -11.60
C LEU A 18 5.36 -11.69 -11.01
N VAL A 19 6.24 -10.69 -11.23
CA VAL A 19 6.05 -9.32 -10.75
C VAL A 19 4.82 -8.69 -11.40
N LEU A 20 4.62 -8.86 -12.71
CA LEU A 20 3.44 -8.33 -13.40
C LEU A 20 2.16 -9.03 -12.94
N ALA A 21 2.17 -10.36 -12.81
CA ALA A 21 1.03 -11.11 -12.29
C ALA A 21 0.66 -10.66 -10.87
N TYR A 22 1.66 -10.49 -9.98
CA TYR A 22 1.44 -9.97 -8.64
C TYR A 22 0.84 -8.56 -8.67
N SER A 23 1.43 -7.64 -9.43
CA SER A 23 1.12 -6.21 -9.34
C SER A 23 -0.18 -5.80 -10.06
N PHE A 24 -0.64 -6.57 -11.04
CA PHE A 24 -1.80 -6.17 -11.86
C PHE A 24 -3.04 -7.05 -11.68
N THR A 25 -2.91 -8.26 -11.11
CA THR A 25 -4.08 -9.10 -10.86
C THR A 25 -4.91 -8.53 -9.71
N GLY A 26 -6.19 -8.28 -9.97
CA GLY A 26 -7.13 -7.75 -8.97
C GLY A 26 -7.21 -6.23 -8.89
N LEU A 27 -6.54 -5.48 -9.80
CA LEU A 27 -6.68 -4.02 -9.84
C LEU A 27 -8.00 -3.56 -10.47
N VAL A 28 -8.60 -4.37 -11.34
CA VAL A 28 -9.77 -3.99 -12.13
C VAL A 28 -10.95 -4.92 -11.86
N GLY A 29 -12.14 -4.40 -12.12
CA GLY A 29 -13.38 -5.18 -12.10
C GLY A 29 -14.09 -5.26 -10.74
N HIS A 30 -13.78 -4.36 -9.81
CA HIS A 30 -14.47 -4.23 -8.53
C HIS A 30 -14.63 -2.77 -8.11
N ALA A 31 -15.67 -2.48 -7.33
CA ALA A 31 -15.94 -1.15 -6.78
C ALA A 31 -14.83 -0.68 -5.81
N PRO A 32 -14.76 0.60 -5.45
CA PRO A 32 -13.91 1.08 -4.37
C PRO A 32 -14.33 0.47 -3.02
N TRP A 33 -13.38 -0.21 -2.35
CA TRP A 33 -13.64 -0.83 -1.05
C TRP A 33 -13.23 0.08 0.11
N LYS A 34 -13.93 -0.03 1.22
CA LYS A 34 -13.55 0.59 2.50
C LYS A 34 -12.23 -0.04 2.97
N THR A 35 -11.25 0.68 3.50
CA THR A 35 -11.29 2.10 3.90
C THR A 35 -10.52 2.96 2.89
N GLU A 36 -9.29 2.61 2.64
CA GLU A 36 -8.30 3.46 2.00
C GLU A 36 -8.54 3.60 0.49
N ASP A 37 -8.87 2.48 -0.18
CA ASP A 37 -9.16 2.50 -1.62
C ASP A 37 -10.35 3.42 -1.95
N ALA A 38 -11.38 3.43 -1.09
CA ALA A 38 -12.51 4.35 -1.22
C ALA A 38 -12.10 5.82 -1.08
N ILE A 39 -11.24 6.14 -0.11
CA ILE A 39 -10.70 7.49 0.11
C ILE A 39 -9.89 7.93 -1.12
N GLY A 40 -8.96 7.06 -1.56
CA GLY A 40 -8.10 7.36 -2.70
C GLY A 40 -8.88 7.61 -3.99
N VAL A 41 -9.87 6.76 -4.29
CA VAL A 41 -10.76 6.95 -5.46
C VAL A 41 -11.58 8.23 -5.32
N GLY A 42 -12.09 8.55 -4.12
CA GLY A 42 -12.81 9.80 -3.86
C GLY A 42 -11.96 11.03 -4.13
N ILE A 43 -10.68 11.02 -3.75
CA ILE A 43 -9.75 12.12 -4.03
C ILE A 43 -9.49 12.25 -5.54
N VAL A 44 -9.24 11.13 -6.24
CA VAL A 44 -9.08 11.12 -7.71
C VAL A 44 -10.33 11.68 -8.39
N HIS A 45 -11.52 11.31 -7.91
CA HIS A 45 -12.79 11.85 -8.40
C HIS A 45 -12.86 13.36 -8.22
N GLN A 46 -12.50 13.89 -7.05
CA GLN A 46 -12.48 15.34 -6.80
C GLN A 46 -11.50 16.09 -7.73
N MET A 47 -10.35 15.48 -8.05
CA MET A 47 -9.42 16.07 -9.04
C MET A 47 -10.02 16.12 -10.43
N LEU A 48 -10.64 15.04 -10.89
CA LEU A 48 -11.16 14.92 -12.25
C LEU A 48 -12.48 15.70 -12.45
N ALA A 49 -13.39 15.65 -11.49
CA ALA A 49 -14.72 16.25 -11.58
C ALA A 49 -14.74 17.73 -11.18
N HIS A 50 -13.91 18.13 -10.22
CA HIS A 50 -13.94 19.47 -9.64
C HIS A 50 -12.66 20.29 -9.84
N GLY A 51 -11.64 19.73 -10.54
CA GLY A 51 -10.41 20.45 -10.88
C GLY A 51 -9.49 20.74 -9.69
N ARG A 52 -9.60 19.99 -8.59
CA ARG A 52 -8.85 20.23 -7.33
C ARG A 52 -7.49 19.55 -7.33
N TRP A 53 -6.59 19.99 -8.20
CA TRP A 53 -5.31 19.32 -8.44
C TRP A 53 -4.18 19.66 -7.46
N MET A 54 -4.19 20.85 -6.85
CA MET A 54 -3.05 21.32 -6.05
C MET A 54 -2.92 20.63 -4.70
N LEU A 55 -4.04 20.43 -4.01
CA LEU A 55 -4.10 19.72 -2.74
C LEU A 55 -5.21 18.68 -2.81
N PRO A 56 -5.03 17.47 -2.27
CA PRO A 56 -6.09 16.48 -2.19
C PRO A 56 -7.34 17.03 -1.50
N HIS A 57 -8.51 16.69 -2.02
CA HIS A 57 -9.80 17.01 -1.40
C HIS A 57 -10.63 15.72 -1.36
N LEU A 58 -11.41 15.57 -0.29
CA LEU A 58 -12.30 14.45 -0.08
C LEU A 58 -13.72 14.95 0.15
N ALA A 59 -14.67 14.59 -0.71
CA ALA A 59 -16.06 15.02 -0.65
C ALA A 59 -16.21 16.55 -0.38
N GLY A 60 -15.40 17.35 -1.06
CA GLY A 60 -15.43 18.81 -1.01
C GLY A 60 -14.53 19.47 0.03
N GLU A 61 -13.95 18.76 0.98
CA GLU A 61 -13.08 19.28 2.03
C GLU A 61 -11.60 18.98 1.75
N PRO A 62 -10.64 19.85 2.17
CA PRO A 62 -9.22 19.57 2.06
C PRO A 62 -8.84 18.30 2.84
N PHE A 63 -8.04 17.43 2.21
CA PHE A 63 -7.46 16.24 2.81
C PHE A 63 -5.96 16.45 3.01
N LEU A 64 -5.53 16.61 4.28
CA LEU A 64 -4.21 17.10 4.64
C LEU A 64 -3.24 15.97 5.06
N GLU A 65 -3.70 14.72 5.09
CA GLU A 65 -2.86 13.58 5.46
C GLU A 65 -1.89 13.21 4.35
N ASP A 66 -2.27 13.46 3.09
CA ASP A 66 -1.53 13.06 1.90
C ASP A 66 -1.17 14.24 1.01
N GLY A 67 0.00 14.15 0.37
CA GLY A 67 0.36 15.02 -0.74
C GLY A 67 -0.29 14.60 -2.06
N PRO A 68 -0.18 15.41 -3.12
CA PRO A 68 -0.92 15.20 -4.36
C PRO A 68 -0.30 14.17 -5.32
N LEU A 69 0.96 13.77 -5.16
CA LEU A 69 1.72 13.06 -6.19
C LEU A 69 1.06 11.76 -6.64
N TYR A 70 0.67 10.90 -5.70
CA TYR A 70 0.00 9.66 -6.05
C TYR A 70 -1.28 9.91 -6.84
N TYR A 71 -2.08 10.85 -6.37
CA TYR A 71 -3.39 11.18 -6.96
C TYR A 71 -3.26 11.83 -8.33
N TRP A 72 -2.21 12.60 -8.59
CA TRP A 72 -1.89 13.07 -9.94
C TRP A 72 -1.64 11.90 -10.89
N ILE A 73 -0.80 10.94 -10.48
CA ILE A 73 -0.49 9.76 -11.30
C ILE A 73 -1.78 8.95 -11.52
N ALA A 74 -2.54 8.68 -10.47
CA ALA A 74 -3.79 7.91 -10.53
C ALA A 74 -4.86 8.58 -11.41
N ALA A 75 -5.03 9.91 -11.31
CA ALA A 75 -5.96 10.67 -12.14
C ALA A 75 -5.54 10.68 -13.61
N LEU A 76 -4.22 10.77 -13.91
CA LEU A 76 -3.71 10.64 -15.27
C LEU A 76 -3.99 9.26 -15.88
N PHE A 77 -3.79 8.18 -15.12
CA PHE A 77 -4.14 6.83 -15.55
C PHE A 77 -5.65 6.68 -15.74
N ALA A 78 -6.47 7.14 -14.78
CA ALA A 78 -7.92 7.11 -14.90
C ALA A 78 -8.41 7.85 -16.17
N ARG A 79 -7.82 9.00 -16.48
CA ARG A 79 -8.12 9.77 -17.70
C ARG A 79 -7.63 9.07 -18.97
N ALA A 80 -6.41 8.53 -18.96
CA ALA A 80 -5.83 7.86 -20.14
C ALA A 80 -6.61 6.60 -20.54
N PHE A 81 -7.13 5.87 -19.57
CA PHE A 81 -7.88 4.62 -19.80
C PHE A 81 -9.40 4.80 -19.70
N SER A 82 -9.91 6.03 -19.66
CA SER A 82 -11.35 6.34 -19.48
C SER A 82 -12.28 5.76 -20.55
N SER A 83 -11.77 5.44 -21.74
CA SER A 83 -12.54 4.77 -22.81
C SER A 83 -12.71 3.26 -22.59
N LEU A 84 -11.90 2.63 -21.74
CA LEU A 84 -11.86 1.18 -21.53
C LEU A 84 -12.21 0.78 -20.10
N LEU A 85 -11.93 1.64 -19.13
CA LEU A 85 -12.02 1.34 -17.71
C LEU A 85 -12.82 2.41 -16.97
N SER A 86 -13.43 2.01 -15.86
CA SER A 86 -13.99 2.95 -14.89
C SER A 86 -12.90 3.82 -14.26
N VAL A 87 -13.28 4.97 -13.70
CA VAL A 87 -12.33 5.88 -13.04
C VAL A 87 -11.53 5.16 -11.96
N HIS A 88 -12.18 4.36 -11.11
CA HIS A 88 -11.52 3.62 -10.03
C HIS A 88 -10.57 2.53 -10.56
N ASP A 89 -10.96 1.77 -11.57
CA ASP A 89 -10.10 0.75 -12.19
C ASP A 89 -8.88 1.38 -12.85
N GLY A 90 -9.08 2.48 -13.61
CA GLY A 90 -8.00 3.24 -14.22
C GLY A 90 -7.04 3.82 -13.17
N ALA A 91 -7.55 4.38 -12.08
CA ALA A 91 -6.74 4.94 -11.00
C ALA A 91 -5.85 3.89 -10.33
N ARG A 92 -6.35 2.67 -10.08
CA ARG A 92 -5.57 1.58 -9.47
C ARG A 92 -4.42 1.09 -10.32
N LEU A 93 -4.44 1.28 -11.65
CA LEU A 93 -3.28 0.94 -12.49
C LEU A 93 -2.02 1.69 -12.05
N ALA A 94 -2.15 2.89 -11.48
CA ALA A 94 -1.03 3.63 -10.90
C ALA A 94 -0.35 2.84 -9.78
N SER A 95 -1.11 2.20 -8.89
CA SER A 95 -0.58 1.36 -7.81
C SER A 95 0.20 0.16 -8.36
N GLY A 96 -0.33 -0.53 -9.37
CA GLY A 96 0.38 -1.62 -10.03
C GLY A 96 1.72 -1.19 -10.63
N VAL A 97 1.75 -0.05 -11.33
CA VAL A 97 2.99 0.50 -11.91
C VAL A 97 3.99 0.90 -10.83
N LEU A 98 3.54 1.54 -9.76
CA LEU A 98 4.38 1.94 -8.62
C LEU A 98 4.88 0.71 -7.84
N ALA A 99 4.09 -0.36 -7.71
CA ALA A 99 4.52 -1.63 -7.13
C ALA A 99 5.66 -2.26 -7.95
N VAL A 100 5.49 -2.36 -9.28
CA VAL A 100 6.54 -2.84 -10.20
C VAL A 100 7.81 -2.00 -10.03
N PHE A 101 7.68 -0.67 -10.04
CA PHE A 101 8.81 0.25 -9.88
C PHE A 101 9.53 0.03 -8.55
N THR A 102 8.79 -0.09 -7.44
CA THR A 102 9.33 -0.34 -6.09
C THR A 102 10.10 -1.66 -6.04
N LEU A 103 9.50 -2.75 -6.50
CA LEU A 103 10.11 -4.08 -6.52
C LEU A 103 11.42 -4.10 -7.33
N PHE A 104 11.41 -3.54 -8.54
CA PHE A 104 12.62 -3.48 -9.35
C PHE A 104 13.67 -2.52 -8.80
N THR A 105 13.29 -1.42 -8.16
CA THR A 105 14.23 -0.48 -7.54
C THR A 105 14.91 -1.10 -6.32
N VAL A 106 14.18 -1.85 -5.48
CA VAL A 106 14.77 -2.63 -4.38
C VAL A 106 15.73 -3.69 -4.91
N ARG A 107 15.35 -4.41 -5.97
CA ARG A 107 16.25 -5.34 -6.67
C ARG A 107 17.56 -4.67 -7.11
N LEU A 108 17.47 -3.49 -7.74
CA LEU A 108 18.63 -2.75 -8.21
C LEU A 108 19.52 -2.27 -7.03
N THR A 109 18.91 -1.84 -5.94
CA THR A 109 19.60 -1.45 -4.71
C THR A 109 20.37 -2.61 -4.12
N ALA A 110 19.72 -3.76 -3.92
CA ALA A 110 20.37 -4.94 -3.38
C ALA A 110 21.46 -5.49 -4.32
N ARG A 111 21.23 -5.46 -5.65
CA ARG A 111 22.28 -5.80 -6.64
C ARG A 111 23.50 -4.91 -6.54
N LYS A 112 23.31 -3.65 -6.20
CA LYS A 112 24.41 -2.68 -6.03
C LYS A 112 25.20 -2.92 -4.74
N LEU A 113 24.52 -3.32 -3.68
CA LEU A 113 25.10 -3.53 -2.35
C LEU A 113 25.76 -4.91 -2.21
N TYR A 114 25.17 -5.95 -2.79
CA TYR A 114 25.55 -7.34 -2.49
C TYR A 114 25.89 -8.15 -3.73
N GLY A 115 25.10 -8.05 -4.80
CA GLY A 115 25.26 -8.82 -6.02
C GLY A 115 23.94 -9.17 -6.71
N ARG A 116 24.04 -9.93 -7.79
CA ARG A 116 22.90 -10.21 -8.68
C ARG A 116 21.87 -11.11 -8.00
N THR A 117 22.31 -12.17 -7.35
CA THR A 117 21.48 -13.17 -6.68
C THR A 117 20.71 -12.55 -5.52
N GLU A 118 21.41 -11.78 -4.68
CA GLU A 118 20.83 -11.09 -3.52
C GLU A 118 19.81 -10.02 -3.96
N GLY A 119 20.04 -9.42 -5.13
CA GLY A 119 19.06 -8.52 -5.75
C GLY A 119 17.76 -9.22 -6.09
N ASP A 120 17.84 -10.38 -6.72
CA ASP A 120 16.67 -11.18 -7.08
C ASP A 120 15.96 -11.70 -5.80
N ASN A 121 16.72 -12.11 -4.79
CA ASN A 121 16.18 -12.51 -3.49
C ASN A 121 15.48 -11.36 -2.76
N ALA A 122 16.04 -10.15 -2.76
CA ALA A 122 15.42 -8.99 -2.12
C ALA A 122 14.08 -8.62 -2.75
N LEU A 123 13.97 -8.70 -4.08
CA LEU A 123 12.71 -8.51 -4.80
C LEU A 123 11.69 -9.57 -4.37
N LEU A 124 12.07 -10.86 -4.37
CA LEU A 124 11.17 -11.96 -4.00
C LEU A 124 10.73 -11.89 -2.54
N VAL A 125 11.63 -11.49 -1.63
CA VAL A 125 11.28 -11.27 -0.23
C VAL A 125 10.28 -10.14 -0.09
N LEU A 126 10.49 -8.99 -0.75
CA LEU A 126 9.58 -7.85 -0.69
C LEU A 126 8.20 -8.22 -1.28
N LEU A 127 8.17 -8.88 -2.44
CA LEU A 127 6.95 -9.39 -3.05
C LEU A 127 6.20 -10.35 -2.12
N GLY A 128 6.95 -11.17 -1.37
CA GLY A 128 6.40 -12.11 -0.40
C GLY A 128 5.93 -11.49 0.92
N CYS A 129 6.14 -10.19 1.18
CA CYS A 129 5.68 -9.55 2.40
C CYS A 129 4.16 -9.42 2.43
N LEU A 130 3.53 -9.96 3.49
CA LEU A 130 2.07 -10.00 3.60
C LEU A 130 1.44 -8.61 3.64
N GLY A 131 2.08 -7.65 4.32
CA GLY A 131 1.60 -6.27 4.40
C GLY A 131 1.58 -5.54 3.05
N LEU A 132 2.40 -5.96 2.08
CA LEU A 132 2.37 -5.35 0.74
C LEU A 132 1.22 -5.91 -0.11
N LEU A 133 0.77 -7.14 0.12
CA LEU A 133 -0.14 -7.85 -0.77
C LEU A 133 -1.46 -7.11 -1.03
N VAL A 134 -2.16 -6.72 0.02
CA VAL A 134 -3.46 -6.03 -0.12
C VAL A 134 -3.24 -4.60 -0.60
N HIS A 135 -2.33 -3.89 0.05
CA HIS A 135 -2.11 -2.46 -0.17
C HIS A 135 -1.49 -2.12 -1.53
N ALA A 136 -0.75 -3.06 -2.16
CA ALA A 136 -0.25 -2.87 -3.52
C ALA A 136 -1.36 -2.77 -4.59
N HIS A 137 -2.61 -3.14 -4.23
CA HIS A 137 -3.74 -3.20 -5.16
C HIS A 137 -4.83 -2.16 -4.85
N GLU A 138 -4.60 -1.28 -3.90
CA GLU A 138 -5.50 -0.20 -3.50
C GLU A 138 -5.03 1.16 -4.04
N THR A 139 -5.92 2.14 -4.08
CA THR A 139 -5.62 3.53 -4.50
C THR A 139 -5.03 4.29 -3.31
N LEU A 140 -3.71 4.22 -3.12
CA LEU A 140 -3.00 4.68 -1.91
C LEU A 140 -1.82 5.59 -2.19
N ALA A 141 -1.69 6.70 -1.44
CA ALA A 141 -0.52 7.58 -1.47
C ALA A 141 0.77 6.86 -1.03
N GLU A 142 0.66 5.86 -0.16
CA GLU A 142 1.76 5.01 0.30
C GLU A 142 2.48 4.31 -0.85
N MET A 143 1.81 3.98 -1.95
CA MET A 143 2.48 3.35 -3.10
C MET A 143 3.49 4.29 -3.76
N ALA A 144 3.16 5.58 -3.89
CA ALA A 144 4.11 6.58 -4.39
C ALA A 144 5.23 6.86 -3.37
N MET A 145 4.91 6.85 -2.07
CA MET A 145 5.91 6.95 -1.01
C MET A 145 6.90 5.78 -1.03
N LEU A 146 6.42 4.54 -1.14
CA LEU A 146 7.30 3.35 -1.23
C LEU A 146 8.22 3.42 -2.46
N ALA A 147 7.69 3.83 -3.61
CA ALA A 147 8.47 4.02 -4.83
C ALA A 147 9.55 5.10 -4.64
N ALA A 148 9.21 6.21 -4.01
CA ALA A 148 10.12 7.30 -3.68
C ALA A 148 11.20 6.86 -2.68
N LEU A 149 10.84 6.17 -1.60
CA LEU A 149 11.78 5.66 -0.61
C LEU A 149 12.72 4.60 -1.21
N ALA A 150 12.20 3.66 -2.01
CA ALA A 150 13.04 2.71 -2.73
C ALA A 150 14.07 3.40 -3.61
N LEU A 151 13.66 4.48 -4.30
CA LEU A 151 14.54 5.30 -5.13
C LEU A 151 15.58 6.07 -4.29
N ALA A 152 15.20 6.57 -3.09
CA ALA A 152 16.14 7.21 -2.17
C ALA A 152 17.21 6.23 -1.69
N TRP A 153 16.83 5.01 -1.30
CA TRP A 153 17.79 3.97 -0.92
C TRP A 153 18.70 3.57 -2.08
N TYR A 154 18.18 3.49 -3.30
CA TYR A 154 18.99 3.27 -4.49
C TYR A 154 20.00 4.40 -4.73
N ALA A 155 19.58 5.65 -4.59
CA ALA A 155 20.44 6.80 -4.74
C ALA A 155 21.59 6.78 -3.72
N LEU A 156 21.31 6.49 -2.45
CA LEU A 156 22.34 6.36 -1.41
C LEU A 156 23.32 5.21 -1.66
N ALA A 157 22.84 4.10 -2.21
CA ALA A 157 23.71 2.99 -2.63
C ALA A 157 24.62 3.34 -3.82
N LEU A 158 24.21 4.30 -4.67
CA LEU A 158 25.06 4.85 -5.75
C LEU A 158 26.07 5.87 -5.25
N GLY A 159 25.75 6.63 -4.20
CA GLY A 159 26.47 7.82 -3.73
C GLY A 159 27.98 7.69 -3.63
N PRO A 160 28.55 6.59 -3.08
CA PRO A 160 30.00 6.42 -2.96
C PRO A 160 30.76 6.47 -4.29
N ARG A 161 30.09 6.22 -5.43
CA ARG A 161 30.75 6.08 -6.75
C ARG A 161 30.27 7.05 -7.82
N ARG A 162 29.04 7.61 -7.70
CA ARG A 162 28.38 8.43 -8.73
C ARG A 162 27.66 9.62 -8.10
N ALA A 163 28.42 10.56 -7.53
CA ALA A 163 27.91 11.66 -6.71
C ALA A 163 26.81 12.49 -7.41
N VAL A 164 27.01 12.94 -8.64
CA VAL A 164 26.02 13.78 -9.37
C VAL A 164 24.74 13.01 -9.59
N LYS A 165 24.81 11.79 -10.16
CA LYS A 165 23.63 10.98 -10.40
C LYS A 165 22.88 10.66 -9.11
N SER A 166 23.64 10.31 -8.05
CA SER A 166 23.09 10.05 -6.73
C SER A 166 22.37 11.28 -6.16
N GLY A 167 22.96 12.46 -6.28
CA GLY A 167 22.36 13.70 -5.76
C GLY A 167 21.05 14.06 -6.46
N VAL A 168 21.03 14.03 -7.80
CA VAL A 168 19.80 14.32 -8.57
C VAL A 168 18.72 13.30 -8.25
N VAL A 169 19.04 11.99 -8.24
CA VAL A 169 18.07 10.93 -7.96
C VAL A 169 17.56 11.00 -6.52
N LEU A 170 18.45 11.29 -5.56
CA LEU A 170 18.05 11.46 -4.14
C LEU A 170 17.13 12.65 -3.98
N GLY A 171 17.45 13.79 -4.58
CA GLY A 171 16.61 14.99 -4.50
C GLY A 171 15.23 14.79 -5.12
N ALA A 172 15.15 14.13 -6.28
CA ALA A 172 13.89 13.76 -6.91
C ALA A 172 13.08 12.78 -6.04
N ALA A 173 13.76 11.79 -5.43
CA ALA A 173 13.12 10.84 -4.53
C ALA A 173 12.58 11.53 -3.26
N LEU A 174 13.33 12.46 -2.66
CA LEU A 174 12.87 13.25 -1.51
C LEU A 174 11.67 14.12 -1.88
N ALA A 175 11.68 14.77 -3.04
CA ALA A 175 10.55 15.55 -3.52
C ALA A 175 9.31 14.67 -3.72
N ALA A 176 9.47 13.51 -4.36
CA ALA A 176 8.38 12.55 -4.54
C ALA A 176 7.84 12.02 -3.20
N ALA A 177 8.71 11.72 -2.22
CA ALA A 177 8.31 11.31 -0.90
C ALA A 177 7.52 12.41 -0.16
N TYR A 178 7.99 13.66 -0.23
CA TYR A 178 7.30 14.81 0.36
C TYR A 178 5.92 15.05 -0.27
N LEU A 179 5.85 15.02 -1.59
CA LEU A 179 4.61 15.17 -2.34
C LEU A 179 3.66 13.96 -2.20
N SER A 180 4.12 12.86 -1.60
CA SER A 180 3.27 11.70 -1.28
C SER A 180 2.70 11.77 0.15
N LYS A 181 3.58 11.87 1.17
CA LYS A 181 3.20 11.77 2.59
C LYS A 181 3.88 12.84 3.47
N GLY A 182 4.33 13.93 2.88
CA GLY A 182 4.88 15.07 3.62
C GLY A 182 6.14 14.77 4.42
N SER A 183 6.24 15.37 5.60
CA SER A 183 7.44 15.33 6.46
C SER A 183 7.82 13.93 6.92
N VAL A 184 6.85 13.07 7.24
CA VAL A 184 7.11 11.71 7.74
C VAL A 184 7.82 10.82 6.72
N ALA A 185 7.62 11.06 5.42
CA ALA A 185 8.25 10.29 4.36
C ALA A 185 9.69 10.72 4.07
N VAL A 186 10.05 11.99 4.29
CA VAL A 186 11.40 12.50 3.95
C VAL A 186 12.39 12.39 5.10
N VAL A 187 11.93 12.34 6.36
CA VAL A 187 12.81 12.29 7.53
C VAL A 187 13.75 11.09 7.52
N PRO A 188 13.30 9.82 7.31
CA PRO A 188 14.19 8.68 7.31
C PRO A 188 15.34 8.80 6.29
N PRO A 189 15.12 9.06 4.99
CA PRO A 189 16.20 9.13 4.02
C PRO A 189 17.11 10.35 4.23
N ILE A 190 16.61 11.49 4.70
CA ILE A 190 17.43 12.66 5.02
C ILE A 190 18.37 12.34 6.17
N VAL A 191 17.85 11.82 7.29
CA VAL A 191 18.66 11.49 8.46
C VAL A 191 19.70 10.43 8.14
N VAL A 192 19.32 9.37 7.42
CA VAL A 192 20.26 8.34 6.98
C VAL A 192 21.34 8.95 6.09
N ALA A 193 21.01 9.79 5.12
CA ALA A 193 21.98 10.45 4.25
C ALA A 193 23.00 11.28 5.04
N MET A 194 22.57 11.94 6.11
CA MET A 194 23.46 12.75 6.99
C MET A 194 24.31 11.89 7.92
N LEU A 195 23.82 10.74 8.39
CA LEU A 195 24.53 9.85 9.30
C LEU A 195 25.58 8.97 8.60
N LEU A 196 25.36 8.58 7.34
CA LEU A 196 26.24 7.68 6.60
C LEU A 196 27.72 8.14 6.57
N PRO A 197 28.06 9.42 6.30
CA PRO A 197 29.47 9.86 6.32
C PRO A 197 30.09 9.86 7.73
N LEU A 198 29.29 9.98 8.78
CA LEU A 198 29.76 9.88 10.16
C LEU A 198 30.14 8.45 10.52
N ALA A 199 29.36 7.50 10.03
CA ALA A 199 29.47 6.09 10.41
C ALA A 199 30.39 5.27 9.47
N SER A 200 30.62 5.68 8.20
CA SER A 200 31.40 4.88 7.25
C SER A 200 32.31 5.70 6.35
N PRO A 201 33.58 5.27 6.16
CA PRO A 201 34.53 5.91 5.24
C PRO A 201 34.05 5.90 3.77
N ALA A 202 33.15 4.98 3.39
CA ALA A 202 32.63 4.90 2.03
C ALA A 202 31.94 6.19 1.57
N TRP A 203 31.30 6.91 2.49
CA TRP A 203 30.61 8.18 2.25
C TRP A 203 31.41 9.42 2.72
N ARG A 204 32.60 9.27 3.34
CA ARG A 204 33.49 10.40 3.77
C ARG A 204 34.26 11.04 2.62
N ARG A 205 33.72 11.11 1.44
CA ARG A 205 34.38 11.68 0.26
C ARG A 205 33.84 13.09 -0.02
N ARG A 206 34.69 14.02 -0.46
CA ARG A 206 34.24 15.37 -0.88
C ARG A 206 33.12 15.32 -1.92
N ALA A 207 33.17 14.36 -2.84
CA ALA A 207 32.11 14.11 -3.83
C ALA A 207 30.72 13.80 -3.20
N TYR A 208 30.68 13.29 -1.96
CA TYR A 208 29.41 13.07 -1.28
C TYR A 208 28.73 14.37 -0.82
N LEU A 209 29.52 15.42 -0.51
CA LEU A 209 28.95 16.76 -0.26
C LEU A 209 28.25 17.31 -1.50
N GLN A 210 28.78 17.02 -2.71
CA GLN A 210 28.09 17.34 -3.96
C GLN A 210 26.75 16.57 -4.08
N THR A 211 26.73 15.29 -3.67
CA THR A 211 25.47 14.50 -3.62
C THR A 211 24.44 15.21 -2.74
N LEU A 212 24.81 15.59 -1.51
CA LEU A 212 23.90 16.24 -0.57
C LEU A 212 23.44 17.62 -1.08
N ALA A 213 24.36 18.42 -1.63
CA ALA A 213 24.04 19.74 -2.17
C ALA A 213 23.08 19.66 -3.35
N LEU A 214 23.34 18.75 -4.30
CA LEU A 214 22.44 18.53 -5.44
C LEU A 214 21.09 17.95 -5.01
N ALA A 215 21.08 17.04 -4.03
CA ALA A 215 19.84 16.51 -3.49
C ALA A 215 19.01 17.61 -2.82
N ALA A 216 19.62 18.47 -2.01
CA ALA A 216 18.95 19.61 -1.39
C ALA A 216 18.40 20.60 -2.44
N LEU A 217 19.20 20.89 -3.49
CA LEU A 217 18.79 21.78 -4.57
C LEU A 217 17.57 21.21 -5.32
N VAL A 218 17.62 19.95 -5.78
CA VAL A 218 16.54 19.33 -6.55
C VAL A 218 15.28 19.18 -5.69
N TYR A 219 15.44 18.73 -4.42
CA TYR A 219 14.32 18.64 -3.48
C TYR A 219 13.70 20.02 -3.22
N GLY A 220 14.53 21.03 -2.90
CA GLY A 220 14.07 22.39 -2.63
C GLY A 220 13.37 23.03 -3.83
N LEU A 221 13.88 22.83 -5.03
CA LEU A 221 13.22 23.33 -6.25
C LEU A 221 11.87 22.62 -6.48
N ALA A 222 11.81 21.30 -6.42
CA ALA A 222 10.59 20.55 -6.74
C ALA A 222 9.50 20.69 -5.66
N ALA A 223 9.83 20.44 -4.39
CA ALA A 223 8.87 20.59 -3.29
C ALA A 223 8.55 22.06 -3.01
N GLY A 224 9.57 22.93 -3.08
CA GLY A 224 9.41 24.38 -2.85
C GLY A 224 8.56 25.07 -3.92
N SER A 225 8.70 24.70 -5.20
CA SER A 225 7.84 25.24 -6.28
C SER A 225 6.37 24.87 -6.06
N TRP A 226 6.09 23.61 -5.66
CA TRP A 226 4.73 23.21 -5.33
C TRP A 226 4.17 23.99 -4.12
N LEU A 227 4.94 24.14 -3.04
CA LEU A 227 4.55 24.93 -1.88
C LEU A 227 4.32 26.41 -2.25
N ALA A 228 5.16 26.99 -3.09
CA ALA A 228 5.00 28.37 -3.56
C ALA A 228 3.71 28.55 -4.37
N VAL A 229 3.39 27.61 -5.26
CA VAL A 229 2.14 27.65 -6.04
C VAL A 229 0.93 27.45 -5.12
N LEU A 230 1.00 26.53 -4.15
CA LEU A 230 -0.06 26.32 -3.16
C LEU A 230 -0.32 27.60 -2.35
N HIS A 231 0.76 28.26 -1.90
CA HIS A 231 0.65 29.53 -1.16
C HIS A 231 0.05 30.65 -2.02
N ALA A 232 0.47 30.75 -3.27
CA ALA A 232 -0.05 31.75 -4.20
C ALA A 232 -1.54 31.55 -4.53
N GLN A 233 -1.99 30.30 -4.61
CA GLN A 233 -3.41 30.00 -4.86
C GLN A 233 -4.27 30.15 -3.60
N SER A 234 -3.78 29.71 -2.44
CA SER A 234 -4.48 29.80 -1.17
C SER A 234 -3.50 29.79 0.01
N SER A 235 -3.24 30.96 0.57
CA SER A 235 -2.42 31.08 1.78
C SER A 235 -3.01 30.27 2.97
N ASN A 236 -4.34 30.19 3.05
CA ASN A 236 -5.00 29.39 4.10
C ASN A 236 -4.71 27.89 3.96
N LEU A 237 -4.80 27.31 2.76
CA LEU A 237 -4.47 25.91 2.52
C LEU A 237 -2.99 25.62 2.74
N PHE A 238 -2.11 26.53 2.38
CA PHE A 238 -0.68 26.43 2.67
C PHE A 238 -0.40 26.33 4.18
N TRP A 239 -1.02 27.19 4.98
CA TRP A 239 -0.84 27.15 6.43
C TRP A 239 -1.49 25.92 7.08
N GLN A 240 -2.64 25.47 6.57
CA GLN A 240 -3.24 24.22 7.02
C GLN A 240 -2.34 23.01 6.71
N TRP A 241 -1.78 22.94 5.50
CA TRP A 241 -0.83 21.89 5.13
C TRP A 241 0.42 21.90 6.03
N THR A 242 1.05 23.06 6.21
CA THR A 242 2.27 23.15 7.04
C THR A 242 1.99 22.82 8.51
N ALA A 243 0.84 23.20 9.04
CA ALA A 243 0.40 22.83 10.39
C ALA A 243 0.19 21.31 10.51
N ALA A 244 -0.44 20.67 9.51
CA ALA A 244 -0.63 19.23 9.48
C ALA A 244 0.70 18.47 9.54
N GLN A 245 1.76 18.99 8.87
CA GLN A 245 3.09 18.37 8.90
C GLN A 245 3.73 18.37 10.30
N THR A 246 3.39 19.30 11.16
CA THR A 246 3.89 19.36 12.55
C THR A 246 3.02 18.55 13.51
N THR A 247 1.71 18.53 13.28
CA THR A 247 0.76 17.78 14.13
C THR A 247 0.72 16.27 13.85
N ALA A 248 1.37 15.82 12.79
CA ALA A 248 1.53 14.40 12.47
C ALA A 248 2.40 13.62 13.48
N TRP A 249 3.11 14.32 14.36
CA TRP A 249 4.07 13.72 15.30
C TRP A 249 3.49 13.62 16.71
N SER A 250 3.83 12.50 17.39
CA SER A 250 3.51 12.24 18.80
C SER A 250 4.77 12.26 19.64
N ALA A 251 4.64 12.62 20.92
CA ALA A 251 5.75 12.52 21.87
C ALA A 251 5.87 11.13 22.54
N ASP A 252 4.86 10.28 22.42
CA ASP A 252 4.80 8.98 23.12
C ASP A 252 5.05 7.82 22.16
N ALA A 253 6.34 7.52 21.95
CA ALA A 253 6.77 6.37 21.15
C ALA A 253 6.48 5.01 21.80
N MET A 254 6.37 4.95 23.14
CA MET A 254 6.15 3.68 23.83
C MET A 254 4.71 3.20 23.70
N ALA A 255 3.74 4.11 23.62
CA ALA A 255 2.34 3.76 23.39
C ALA A 255 2.12 3.04 22.05
N THR A 256 2.94 3.34 21.04
CA THR A 256 2.82 2.78 19.68
C THR A 256 3.68 1.54 19.46
N LEU A 257 4.67 1.28 20.30
CA LEU A 257 5.64 0.18 20.12
C LEU A 257 4.96 -1.19 20.04
N GLY A 258 4.05 -1.47 20.97
CA GLY A 258 3.32 -2.74 21.00
C GLY A 258 2.54 -3.00 19.70
N TYR A 259 1.85 -1.98 19.23
CA TYR A 259 1.10 -2.01 17.96
C TYR A 259 2.01 -2.35 16.76
N TYR A 260 3.17 -1.68 16.64
CA TYR A 260 4.05 -1.94 15.51
C TYR A 260 4.81 -3.25 15.61
N LEU A 261 5.12 -3.74 16.82
CA LEU A 261 5.68 -5.09 16.99
C LEU A 261 4.68 -6.16 16.52
N GLU A 262 3.41 -6.03 16.88
CA GLU A 262 2.35 -6.90 16.39
C GLU A 262 2.19 -6.78 14.86
N THR A 263 2.02 -5.57 14.34
CA THR A 263 1.84 -5.33 12.91
C THR A 263 3.01 -5.85 12.07
N LEU A 264 4.25 -5.54 12.45
CA LEU A 264 5.44 -5.96 11.70
C LEU A 264 5.68 -7.47 11.81
N SER A 265 5.22 -8.13 12.87
CA SER A 265 5.39 -9.57 13.05
C SER A 265 4.78 -10.38 11.91
N TRP A 266 3.63 -9.97 11.39
CA TRP A 266 2.95 -10.62 10.28
C TRP A 266 3.14 -9.86 8.95
N SER A 267 3.04 -8.52 8.93
CA SER A 267 3.11 -7.73 7.69
C SER A 267 4.49 -7.78 7.02
N ALA A 268 5.56 -7.81 7.80
CA ALA A 268 6.93 -7.93 7.30
C ALA A 268 7.43 -9.39 7.19
N TRP A 269 6.57 -10.40 7.35
CA TRP A 269 6.92 -11.77 7.06
C TRP A 269 7.01 -11.99 5.54
N PRO A 270 8.08 -12.65 4.99
CA PRO A 270 9.19 -13.33 5.68
C PRO A 270 10.46 -12.45 5.84
N ALA A 271 10.40 -11.15 5.55
CA ALA A 271 11.58 -10.29 5.52
C ALA A 271 12.26 -10.17 6.89
N TRP A 272 11.52 -9.91 7.97
CA TRP A 272 12.13 -9.64 9.28
C TRP A 272 12.90 -10.83 9.87
N PRO A 273 12.43 -12.10 9.85
CA PRO A 273 13.22 -13.19 10.42
C PRO A 273 14.48 -13.49 9.60
N ILE A 274 14.44 -13.32 8.28
CA ILE A 274 15.62 -13.51 7.42
C ILE A 274 16.62 -12.35 7.63
N ALA A 275 16.14 -11.12 7.79
CA ALA A 275 16.99 -9.96 8.11
C ALA A 275 17.66 -10.11 9.48
N LEU A 276 16.93 -10.55 10.50
CA LEU A 276 17.51 -10.84 11.82
C LEU A 276 18.52 -11.99 11.76
N TRP A 277 18.24 -13.04 10.98
CA TRP A 277 19.20 -14.12 10.75
C TRP A 277 20.50 -13.60 10.12
N PHE A 278 20.42 -12.74 9.11
CA PHE A 278 21.57 -12.12 8.47
C PHE A 278 22.44 -11.36 9.47
N LEU A 279 21.83 -10.57 10.35
CA LEU A 279 22.55 -9.83 11.39
C LEU A 279 23.15 -10.77 12.45
N TRP A 280 22.40 -11.79 12.85
CA TRP A 280 22.86 -12.79 13.82
C TRP A 280 24.06 -13.59 13.31
N GLU A 281 24.00 -14.07 12.07
CA GLU A 281 25.11 -14.84 11.47
C GLU A 281 26.39 -14.01 11.43
N ARG A 282 26.26 -12.72 11.18
CA ARG A 282 27.41 -11.78 11.10
C ARG A 282 27.74 -11.09 12.41
N ARG A 283 27.05 -11.35 13.53
CA ARG A 283 27.23 -10.63 14.79
C ARG A 283 28.68 -10.50 15.25
N ARG A 284 29.48 -11.58 15.12
CA ARG A 284 30.90 -11.57 15.51
C ARG A 284 31.74 -10.61 14.67
N SER A 285 31.49 -10.59 13.34
CA SER A 285 32.19 -9.69 12.43
C SER A 285 31.68 -8.26 12.50
N LEU A 286 30.41 -8.06 12.82
CA LEU A 286 29.82 -6.73 12.97
C LEU A 286 30.46 -5.96 14.14
N PHE A 287 30.70 -6.64 15.26
CA PHE A 287 31.23 -6.02 16.48
C PHE A 287 32.76 -6.19 16.64
N ALA A 288 33.42 -6.92 15.73
CA ALA A 288 34.88 -7.08 15.79
C ALA A 288 35.59 -5.81 15.31
N PRO A 289 36.48 -5.19 16.14
CA PRO A 289 37.18 -3.96 15.77
C PRO A 289 38.02 -4.09 14.50
N ALA A 290 38.56 -5.29 14.24
CA ALA A 290 39.43 -5.58 13.10
C ALA A 290 38.70 -5.58 11.75
N THR A 291 37.41 -6.02 11.70
CA THR A 291 36.69 -6.18 10.44
C THR A 291 35.87 -4.98 10.03
N ARG A 292 35.48 -4.15 11.01
CA ARG A 292 34.57 -2.98 10.79
C ARG A 292 33.40 -3.29 9.84
N ALA A 293 32.90 -4.54 9.87
CA ALA A 293 31.87 -5.02 8.93
C ALA A 293 30.57 -4.23 9.03
N ILE A 294 30.25 -3.67 10.21
CA ILE A 294 29.11 -2.79 10.41
C ILE A 294 29.21 -1.51 9.56
N GLN A 295 30.44 -1.06 9.24
CA GLN A 295 30.65 0.14 8.42
C GLN A 295 30.56 -0.15 6.91
N SER A 296 30.39 -1.42 6.53
CA SER A 296 30.20 -1.79 5.11
C SER A 296 28.87 -1.23 4.56
N PRO A 297 28.85 -0.69 3.34
CA PRO A 297 27.64 -0.13 2.74
C PRO A 297 26.44 -1.08 2.77
N GLY A 298 26.67 -2.36 2.56
CA GLY A 298 25.61 -3.38 2.52
C GLY A 298 24.98 -3.71 3.89
N VAL A 299 25.63 -3.35 5.01
CA VAL A 299 25.04 -3.51 6.33
C VAL A 299 24.54 -2.18 6.87
N LEU A 300 25.41 -1.16 6.85
CA LEU A 300 25.14 0.11 7.51
C LEU A 300 23.92 0.81 6.91
N MET A 301 23.84 0.93 5.57
CA MET A 301 22.77 1.69 4.94
C MET A 301 21.38 1.06 5.18
N PRO A 302 21.15 -0.25 4.92
CA PRO A 302 19.83 -0.84 5.18
C PRO A 302 19.50 -0.91 6.67
N LEU A 303 20.50 -1.10 7.55
CA LEU A 303 20.26 -1.10 9.00
C LEU A 303 19.89 0.31 9.50
N ALA A 304 20.62 1.34 9.07
CA ALA A 304 20.29 2.72 9.39
C ALA A 304 18.89 3.11 8.84
N ALA A 305 18.57 2.67 7.63
CA ALA A 305 17.26 2.86 7.04
C ALA A 305 16.15 2.18 7.87
N ALA A 306 16.36 0.93 8.31
CA ALA A 306 15.40 0.22 9.16
C ALA A 306 15.21 0.93 10.51
N VAL A 307 16.32 1.30 11.18
CA VAL A 307 16.25 1.98 12.47
C VAL A 307 15.57 3.34 12.35
N MET A 308 15.94 4.17 11.36
CA MET A 308 15.33 5.49 11.20
C MET A 308 13.86 5.40 10.79
N THR A 309 13.48 4.44 9.94
CA THR A 309 12.07 4.20 9.61
C THR A 309 11.30 3.76 10.85
N LEU A 310 11.84 2.84 11.65
CA LEU A 310 11.23 2.42 12.92
C LEU A 310 11.04 3.61 13.88
N VAL A 311 12.07 4.42 14.07
CA VAL A 311 11.99 5.62 14.91
C VAL A 311 10.86 6.53 14.42
N VAL A 312 10.80 6.81 13.12
CA VAL A 312 9.76 7.69 12.55
C VAL A 312 8.36 7.14 12.79
N ILE A 313 8.11 5.85 12.53
CA ILE A 313 6.76 5.29 12.74
C ILE A 313 6.36 5.26 14.22
N LEU A 314 7.30 5.06 15.14
CA LEU A 314 7.04 5.10 16.59
C LEU A 314 6.61 6.50 17.08
N PHE A 315 7.09 7.54 16.43
CA PHE A 315 6.73 8.93 16.76
C PHE A 315 5.58 9.48 15.90
N GLN A 316 4.96 8.69 15.03
CA GLN A 316 3.75 9.11 14.33
C GLN A 316 2.53 9.04 15.24
N LYS A 317 1.63 10.01 15.05
CA LYS A 317 0.35 10.05 15.71
C LYS A 317 -0.61 9.04 15.06
N ASP A 318 -1.55 8.50 15.84
CA ASP A 318 -2.61 7.60 15.38
C ASP A 318 -2.05 6.39 14.60
N PRO A 319 -1.48 5.37 15.30
CA PRO A 319 -0.80 4.26 14.66
C PRO A 319 -1.73 3.48 13.72
N ARG A 320 -1.29 3.28 12.48
CA ARG A 320 -2.00 2.57 11.42
C ARG A 320 -1.09 1.56 10.74
N GLU A 321 -1.67 0.49 10.23
CA GLU A 321 -0.95 -0.57 9.51
C GLU A 321 -0.13 -0.03 8.33
N LEU A 322 -0.67 0.90 7.55
CA LEU A 322 -0.04 1.51 6.39
C LEU A 322 1.30 2.22 6.71
N GLN A 323 1.42 2.77 7.90
CA GLN A 323 2.64 3.45 8.35
C GLN A 323 3.81 2.46 8.54
N ALA A 324 3.54 1.16 8.68
CA ALA A 324 4.57 0.11 8.76
C ALA A 324 5.14 -0.30 7.40
N LEU A 325 4.47 0.00 6.27
CA LEU A 325 4.90 -0.40 4.93
C LEU A 325 6.33 0.03 4.56
N PRO A 326 6.82 1.24 4.89
CA PRO A 326 8.19 1.65 4.62
C PRO A 326 9.26 0.73 5.21
N MET A 327 8.97 0.04 6.34
CA MET A 327 9.87 -0.93 6.96
C MET A 327 10.18 -2.13 6.07
N LEU A 328 9.27 -2.49 5.16
CA LEU A 328 9.44 -3.62 4.26
C LEU A 328 10.65 -3.44 3.34
N LEU A 329 10.99 -2.20 2.95
CA LEU A 329 12.09 -1.90 2.04
C LEU A 329 13.46 -2.26 2.64
N PRO A 330 13.89 -1.66 3.76
CA PRO A 330 15.20 -1.97 4.35
C PRO A 330 15.29 -3.40 4.88
N LEU A 331 14.18 -3.96 5.41
CA LEU A 331 14.16 -5.36 5.84
C LEU A 331 14.36 -6.31 4.66
N SER A 332 13.75 -6.04 3.51
CA SER A 332 13.93 -6.86 2.30
C SER A 332 15.33 -6.75 1.72
N LEU A 333 16.00 -5.60 1.84
CA LEU A 333 17.41 -5.45 1.46
C LEU A 333 18.32 -6.34 2.32
N LEU A 334 18.16 -6.32 3.64
CA LEU A 334 18.91 -7.19 4.57
C LEU A 334 18.58 -8.67 4.34
N ALA A 335 17.31 -8.99 4.17
CA ALA A 335 16.83 -10.34 3.96
C ALA A 335 17.31 -10.93 2.61
N GLY A 336 17.41 -10.11 1.57
CA GLY A 336 17.96 -10.54 0.28
C GLY A 336 19.38 -11.10 0.40
N ALA A 337 20.22 -10.44 1.18
CA ALA A 337 21.57 -10.92 1.52
C ALA A 337 21.53 -12.08 2.52
N GLY A 338 20.56 -12.09 3.44
CA GLY A 338 20.37 -13.14 4.44
C GLY A 338 19.92 -14.48 3.86
N THR A 339 19.20 -14.45 2.75
CA THR A 339 18.68 -15.67 2.09
C THR A 339 19.81 -16.63 1.74
N GLU A 340 20.93 -16.15 1.22
CA GLU A 340 22.07 -17.00 0.84
C GLU A 340 22.79 -17.65 2.05
N THR A 341 22.60 -17.10 3.24
CA THR A 341 23.23 -17.58 4.48
C THR A 341 22.32 -18.51 5.29
N LEU A 342 21.07 -18.71 4.86
CA LEU A 342 20.14 -19.59 5.55
C LEU A 342 20.66 -21.03 5.65
N ARG A 343 20.55 -21.63 6.83
CA ARG A 343 20.83 -23.06 7.00
C ARG A 343 19.86 -23.88 6.15
N ARG A 344 20.37 -24.97 5.55
CA ARG A 344 19.57 -25.87 4.70
C ARG A 344 18.26 -26.32 5.34
N GLY A 345 18.27 -26.58 6.66
CA GLY A 345 17.06 -26.96 7.40
C GLY A 345 16.02 -25.84 7.43
N ALA A 346 16.43 -24.60 7.75
CA ALA A 346 15.53 -23.44 7.78
C ALA A 346 14.97 -23.10 6.39
N ALA A 347 15.83 -23.14 5.36
CA ALA A 347 15.40 -22.93 3.97
C ALA A 347 14.40 -23.98 3.50
N ASN A 348 14.64 -25.26 3.83
CA ASN A 348 13.70 -26.34 3.50
C ASN A 348 12.38 -26.20 4.28
N ALA A 349 12.44 -25.83 5.56
CA ALA A 349 11.25 -25.61 6.36
C ALA A 349 10.37 -24.50 5.77
N LEU A 350 10.97 -23.35 5.39
CA LEU A 350 10.24 -22.26 4.74
C LEU A 350 9.66 -22.67 3.38
N ALA A 351 10.42 -23.43 2.58
CA ALA A 351 9.95 -23.92 1.29
C ALA A 351 8.76 -24.89 1.43
N TRP A 352 8.81 -25.82 2.39
CA TRP A 352 7.72 -26.76 2.67
C TRP A 352 6.51 -26.05 3.27
N PHE A 353 6.73 -25.14 4.21
CA PHE A 353 5.67 -24.33 4.79
C PHE A 353 4.92 -23.53 3.72
N GLY A 354 5.64 -22.84 2.82
CA GLY A 354 5.03 -22.14 1.70
C GLY A 354 4.28 -23.08 0.75
N ALA A 355 4.90 -24.20 0.34
CA ALA A 355 4.27 -25.16 -0.56
C ALA A 355 2.97 -25.74 0.01
N LEU A 356 2.96 -26.15 1.28
CA LEU A 356 1.77 -26.70 1.94
C LEU A 356 0.68 -25.62 2.14
N THR A 357 1.06 -24.46 2.68
CA THR A 357 0.12 -23.37 2.95
C THR A 357 -0.58 -22.92 1.68
N PHE A 358 0.17 -22.62 0.61
CA PHE A 358 -0.43 -22.10 -0.61
C PHE A 358 -1.14 -23.18 -1.44
N SER A 359 -0.71 -24.45 -1.40
CA SER A 359 -1.45 -25.54 -2.05
C SER A 359 -2.78 -25.81 -1.35
N LEU A 360 -2.78 -25.82 0.00
CA LEU A 360 -4.02 -25.97 0.79
C LEU A 360 -4.95 -24.79 0.54
N SER A 361 -4.43 -23.56 0.63
CA SER A 361 -5.23 -22.35 0.39
C SER A 361 -5.81 -22.31 -1.03
N ALA A 362 -5.03 -22.67 -2.05
CA ALA A 362 -5.52 -22.79 -3.42
C ALA A 362 -6.65 -23.81 -3.53
N GLY A 363 -6.49 -25.00 -2.91
CA GLY A 363 -7.54 -26.01 -2.84
C GLY A 363 -8.82 -25.50 -2.17
N LEU A 364 -8.68 -24.74 -1.07
CA LEU A 364 -9.83 -24.11 -0.38
C LEU A 364 -10.52 -23.05 -1.24
N VAL A 365 -9.76 -22.23 -1.97
CA VAL A 365 -10.35 -21.24 -2.89
C VAL A 365 -11.12 -21.92 -4.01
N TRP A 366 -10.56 -22.98 -4.63
CA TRP A 366 -11.27 -23.77 -5.63
C TRP A 366 -12.50 -24.46 -5.06
N LEU A 367 -12.42 -25.07 -3.89
CA LEU A 367 -13.53 -25.72 -3.22
C LEU A 367 -14.67 -24.72 -2.92
N GLY A 368 -14.32 -23.55 -2.40
CA GLY A 368 -15.30 -22.49 -2.13
C GLY A 368 -15.97 -21.98 -3.41
N TRP A 369 -15.21 -21.75 -4.46
CA TRP A 369 -15.75 -21.35 -5.76
C TRP A 369 -16.68 -22.43 -6.35
N PHE A 370 -16.25 -23.69 -6.33
CA PHE A 370 -17.08 -24.82 -6.79
C PHE A 370 -18.38 -24.92 -5.99
N ALA A 371 -18.31 -24.79 -4.67
CA ALA A 371 -19.49 -24.82 -3.82
C ALA A 371 -20.46 -23.64 -4.10
N MET A 372 -19.92 -22.44 -4.35
CA MET A 372 -20.76 -21.29 -4.76
C MET A 372 -21.47 -21.54 -6.10
N MET A 373 -20.75 -22.13 -7.09
CA MET A 373 -21.29 -22.33 -8.44
C MET A 373 -22.30 -23.48 -8.54
N THR A 374 -22.09 -24.58 -7.78
CA THR A 374 -22.85 -25.82 -7.93
C THR A 374 -23.79 -26.12 -6.76
N GLY A 375 -23.66 -25.40 -5.65
CA GLY A 375 -24.37 -25.71 -4.40
C GLY A 375 -23.79 -26.89 -3.62
N THR A 376 -22.68 -27.50 -4.09
CA THR A 376 -22.08 -28.71 -3.49
C THR A 376 -20.60 -28.46 -3.15
N PRO A 377 -20.12 -28.80 -1.95
CA PRO A 377 -20.86 -29.36 -0.79
C PRO A 377 -21.83 -28.34 -0.17
N ALA A 378 -23.03 -28.81 0.14
CA ALA A 378 -24.13 -27.96 0.59
C ALA A 378 -23.81 -27.13 1.86
N GLN A 379 -22.99 -27.67 2.77
CA GLN A 379 -22.58 -26.95 3.98
C GLN A 379 -21.75 -25.71 3.63
N ILE A 380 -20.78 -25.84 2.71
CA ILE A 380 -19.91 -24.74 2.29
C ILE A 380 -20.73 -23.71 1.50
N ALA A 381 -21.57 -24.15 0.57
CA ALA A 381 -22.46 -23.26 -0.20
C ALA A 381 -23.38 -22.44 0.72
N ARG A 382 -23.97 -23.07 1.74
CA ARG A 382 -24.79 -22.36 2.74
C ARG A 382 -24.00 -21.34 3.53
N ASN A 383 -22.73 -21.62 3.87
CA ASN A 383 -21.87 -20.66 4.55
C ASN A 383 -21.61 -19.41 3.71
N PHE A 384 -21.32 -19.58 2.41
CA PHE A 384 -21.17 -18.45 1.50
C PHE A 384 -22.46 -17.63 1.33
N ALA A 385 -23.60 -18.30 1.16
CA ALA A 385 -24.90 -17.65 1.06
C ALA A 385 -25.31 -16.93 2.37
N LYS A 386 -24.93 -17.48 3.54
CA LYS A 386 -25.14 -16.83 4.83
C LYS A 386 -24.22 -15.61 5.01
N LEU A 387 -22.99 -15.66 4.48
CA LEU A 387 -22.06 -14.55 4.53
C LEU A 387 -22.48 -13.40 3.65
N GLU A 388 -22.99 -13.64 2.45
CA GLU A 388 -23.49 -12.61 1.53
C GLU A 388 -24.88 -12.97 1.03
N PRO A 389 -25.95 -12.63 1.80
CA PRO A 389 -27.31 -12.94 1.43
C PRO A 389 -27.72 -12.21 0.15
N GLY A 390 -28.30 -12.97 -0.79
CA GLY A 390 -28.75 -12.42 -2.08
C GLY A 390 -27.71 -12.44 -3.20
N PHE A 391 -26.48 -12.86 -2.90
CA PHE A 391 -25.48 -13.07 -3.96
C PHE A 391 -25.88 -14.25 -4.86
N SER A 392 -25.87 -14.01 -6.17
CA SER A 392 -26.13 -15.03 -7.19
C SER A 392 -24.88 -15.23 -8.04
N PRO A 393 -24.21 -16.38 -7.97
CA PRO A 393 -22.97 -16.63 -8.70
C PRO A 393 -23.23 -16.71 -10.21
N VAL A 394 -22.34 -16.11 -11.00
CA VAL A 394 -22.37 -16.18 -12.47
C VAL A 394 -21.04 -16.70 -12.96
N PHE A 395 -21.07 -17.75 -13.78
CA PHE A 395 -19.85 -18.31 -14.38
C PHE A 395 -19.27 -17.36 -15.44
N ARG A 396 -17.96 -17.10 -15.34
CA ARG A 396 -17.21 -16.27 -16.29
C ARG A 396 -15.97 -17.00 -16.79
N TRP A 397 -15.89 -17.22 -18.10
CA TRP A 397 -14.81 -18.01 -18.73
C TRP A 397 -13.42 -17.40 -18.53
N LEU A 398 -13.25 -16.09 -18.71
CA LEU A 398 -11.93 -15.45 -18.63
C LEU A 398 -11.32 -15.55 -17.23
N PRO A 399 -11.97 -15.16 -16.12
CA PRO A 399 -11.45 -15.38 -14.78
C PRO A 399 -11.17 -16.84 -14.46
N PHE A 400 -12.03 -17.77 -14.91
CA PHE A 400 -11.81 -19.21 -14.74
C PHE A 400 -10.53 -19.68 -15.43
N LEU A 401 -10.31 -19.33 -16.69
CA LEU A 401 -9.09 -19.72 -17.44
C LEU A 401 -7.83 -19.11 -16.80
N VAL A 402 -7.90 -17.87 -16.31
CA VAL A 402 -6.79 -17.24 -15.60
C VAL A 402 -6.50 -17.97 -14.29
N ALA A 403 -7.51 -18.39 -13.54
CA ALA A 403 -7.35 -19.20 -12.32
C ALA A 403 -6.70 -20.56 -12.61
N VAL A 404 -7.11 -21.22 -13.69
CA VAL A 404 -6.49 -22.48 -14.16
C VAL A 404 -5.01 -22.23 -14.51
N ALA A 405 -4.69 -21.13 -15.20
CA ALA A 405 -3.31 -20.78 -15.54
C ALA A 405 -2.45 -20.53 -14.29
N PHE A 406 -2.95 -19.83 -13.27
CA PHE A 406 -2.27 -19.66 -11.98
C PHE A 406 -2.02 -21.00 -11.29
N THR A 407 -3.03 -21.88 -11.27
CA THR A 407 -2.92 -23.22 -10.67
C THR A 407 -1.89 -24.09 -11.41
N ALA A 408 -1.93 -24.09 -12.74
CA ALA A 408 -0.98 -24.83 -13.57
C ALA A 408 0.46 -24.30 -13.38
N ALA A 409 0.63 -22.97 -13.36
CA ALA A 409 1.93 -22.35 -13.11
C ALA A 409 2.48 -22.76 -11.73
N TRP A 410 1.63 -22.80 -10.69
CA TRP A 410 2.00 -23.26 -9.36
C TRP A 410 2.43 -24.74 -9.35
N ALA A 411 1.66 -25.61 -9.97
CA ALA A 411 1.98 -27.04 -10.07
C ALA A 411 3.31 -27.27 -10.81
N VAL A 412 3.54 -26.57 -11.92
CA VAL A 412 4.80 -26.62 -12.68
C VAL A 412 5.98 -26.14 -11.83
N LEU A 413 5.80 -25.03 -11.09
CA LEU A 413 6.83 -24.50 -10.20
C LEU A 413 7.20 -25.51 -9.11
N LEU A 414 6.24 -26.13 -8.45
CA LEU A 414 6.48 -27.12 -7.41
C LEU A 414 7.19 -28.36 -7.98
N ALA A 415 6.80 -28.83 -9.18
CA ALA A 415 7.37 -30.00 -9.82
C ALA A 415 8.81 -29.77 -10.32
N ARG A 416 9.10 -28.56 -10.85
CA ARG A 416 10.39 -28.25 -11.48
C ARG A 416 11.39 -27.55 -10.57
N SER A 417 10.96 -27.05 -9.38
CA SER A 417 11.87 -26.33 -8.49
C SER A 417 12.93 -27.26 -7.90
N GLN A 418 14.20 -26.99 -8.22
CA GLN A 418 15.33 -27.72 -7.66
C GLN A 418 15.48 -27.42 -6.16
N ARG A 419 15.95 -28.42 -5.40
CA ARG A 419 16.21 -28.26 -3.97
C ARG A 419 17.38 -27.28 -3.76
N GLY A 420 17.13 -26.18 -3.01
CA GLY A 420 18.14 -25.15 -2.72
C GLY A 420 17.57 -24.04 -1.88
N VAL A 421 18.44 -23.21 -1.33
CA VAL A 421 18.08 -22.08 -0.44
C VAL A 421 17.17 -21.07 -1.15
N GLN A 422 17.42 -20.81 -2.42
CA GLN A 422 16.60 -19.90 -3.25
C GLN A 422 15.17 -20.40 -3.47
N ARG A 423 14.94 -21.73 -3.42
CA ARG A 423 13.60 -22.30 -3.48
C ARG A 423 12.68 -21.78 -2.38
N SER A 424 13.21 -21.51 -1.19
CA SER A 424 12.40 -21.09 -0.04
C SER A 424 11.67 -19.78 -0.30
N VAL A 425 12.40 -18.77 -0.78
CA VAL A 425 11.86 -17.44 -1.03
C VAL A 425 11.04 -17.40 -2.32
N SER A 426 11.50 -18.10 -3.37
CA SER A 426 10.77 -18.14 -4.64
C SER A 426 9.44 -18.89 -4.54
N SER A 427 9.37 -20.01 -3.79
CA SER A 427 8.10 -20.70 -3.57
C SER A 427 7.14 -19.88 -2.71
N TRP A 428 7.65 -19.16 -1.72
CA TRP A 428 6.81 -18.25 -0.91
C TRP A 428 6.23 -17.11 -1.77
N ALA A 429 7.08 -16.37 -2.50
CA ALA A 429 6.66 -15.27 -3.36
C ALA A 429 5.68 -15.70 -4.46
N SER A 430 5.94 -16.84 -5.10
CA SER A 430 5.04 -17.38 -6.13
C SER A 430 3.73 -17.88 -5.53
N GLY A 431 3.79 -18.52 -4.36
CA GLY A 431 2.60 -19.02 -3.67
C GLY A 431 1.65 -17.91 -3.28
N ILE A 432 2.17 -16.78 -2.76
CA ILE A 432 1.34 -15.62 -2.42
C ILE A 432 0.71 -14.99 -3.67
N THR A 433 1.46 -14.93 -4.78
CA THR A 433 0.93 -14.43 -6.07
C THR A 433 -0.19 -15.33 -6.59
N VAL A 434 -0.02 -16.65 -6.50
CA VAL A 434 -1.06 -17.62 -6.91
C VAL A 434 -2.30 -17.49 -6.03
N LEU A 435 -2.13 -17.44 -4.71
CA LEU A 435 -3.27 -17.27 -3.79
C LEU A 435 -4.05 -16.00 -4.09
N TRP A 436 -3.35 -14.87 -4.27
CA TRP A 436 -3.96 -13.60 -4.66
C TRP A 436 -4.68 -13.71 -6.01
N GLY A 437 -3.99 -14.29 -7.01
CA GLY A 437 -4.56 -14.51 -8.34
C GLY A 437 -5.85 -15.33 -8.31
N LEU A 438 -5.89 -16.40 -7.52
CA LEU A 438 -7.09 -17.23 -7.36
C LEU A 438 -8.22 -16.49 -6.66
N LEU A 439 -7.93 -15.75 -5.58
CA LEU A 439 -8.93 -14.94 -4.89
C LEU A 439 -9.53 -13.87 -5.80
N MET A 440 -8.68 -13.14 -6.54
CA MET A 440 -9.10 -12.05 -7.42
C MET A 440 -9.66 -12.51 -8.77
N THR A 441 -9.69 -13.80 -9.06
CA THR A 441 -10.35 -14.35 -10.25
C THR A 441 -11.63 -15.10 -9.88
N LEU A 442 -11.57 -15.97 -8.88
CA LEU A 442 -12.67 -16.87 -8.53
C LEU A 442 -13.65 -16.27 -7.52
N TRP A 443 -13.15 -15.53 -6.51
CA TRP A 443 -13.99 -15.00 -5.44
C TRP A 443 -14.29 -13.50 -5.57
N LEU A 444 -13.64 -12.80 -6.50
CA LEU A 444 -13.83 -11.34 -6.65
C LEU A 444 -15.29 -10.91 -6.74
N PRO A 445 -16.17 -11.55 -7.54
CA PRO A 445 -17.57 -11.12 -7.61
C PRO A 445 -18.32 -11.24 -6.29
N TRP A 446 -18.01 -12.27 -5.49
CA TRP A 446 -18.60 -12.47 -4.17
C TRP A 446 -18.04 -11.47 -3.15
N ILE A 447 -16.72 -11.24 -3.16
CA ILE A 447 -16.07 -10.25 -2.29
C ILE A 447 -16.58 -8.85 -2.60
N ASP A 448 -16.67 -8.48 -3.88
CA ASP A 448 -17.13 -7.17 -4.30
C ASP A 448 -18.59 -6.92 -3.94
N TYR A 449 -19.46 -7.93 -4.09
CA TYR A 449 -20.87 -7.84 -3.69
C TYR A 449 -21.02 -7.44 -2.21
N GLY A 450 -20.23 -8.05 -1.33
CA GLY A 450 -20.25 -7.74 0.10
C GLY A 450 -19.57 -6.42 0.48
N LYS A 451 -18.60 -5.97 -0.32
CA LYS A 451 -17.79 -4.78 0.02
C LYS A 451 -18.24 -3.50 -0.66
N THR A 452 -18.98 -3.57 -1.78
CA THR A 452 -19.39 -2.39 -2.55
C THR A 452 -20.38 -1.50 -1.80
N TYR A 453 -20.22 -0.19 -1.93
CA TYR A 453 -21.16 0.82 -1.44
C TYR A 453 -22.10 1.34 -2.54
N ALA A 454 -21.86 0.96 -3.80
CA ALA A 454 -22.61 1.51 -4.94
C ALA A 454 -24.14 1.41 -4.80
N PRO A 455 -24.75 0.26 -4.40
CA PRO A 455 -26.21 0.16 -4.27
C PRO A 455 -26.78 1.12 -3.21
N VAL A 456 -26.09 1.23 -2.05
CA VAL A 456 -26.50 2.12 -0.96
C VAL A 456 -26.35 3.58 -1.37
N ALA A 457 -25.25 3.94 -2.03
CA ALA A 457 -25.00 5.30 -2.51
C ALA A 457 -26.08 5.74 -3.53
N HIS A 458 -26.40 4.89 -4.50
CA HIS A 458 -27.45 5.18 -5.47
C HIS A 458 -28.83 5.27 -4.83
N ALA A 459 -29.13 4.41 -3.83
CA ALA A 459 -30.40 4.50 -3.09
C ALA A 459 -30.49 5.79 -2.27
N LEU A 460 -29.41 6.20 -1.62
CA LEU A 460 -29.29 7.47 -0.93
C LEU A 460 -29.51 8.65 -1.88
N GLY A 461 -28.82 8.67 -3.03
CA GLY A 461 -28.94 9.75 -4.02
C GLY A 461 -30.38 9.94 -4.51
N ARG A 462 -31.15 8.83 -4.69
CA ARG A 462 -32.57 8.89 -5.06
C ARG A 462 -33.47 9.40 -3.93
N ALA A 463 -33.08 9.20 -2.68
CA ALA A 463 -33.87 9.59 -1.52
C ALA A 463 -33.68 11.07 -1.11
N ILE A 464 -32.63 11.73 -1.60
CA ILE A 464 -32.36 13.13 -1.33
C ILE A 464 -33.42 13.99 -2.03
N PRO A 465 -34.10 14.91 -1.31
CA PRO A 465 -35.07 15.82 -1.89
C PRO A 465 -34.46 16.70 -3.00
N ARG A 466 -35.18 16.82 -4.13
CA ARG A 466 -34.78 17.71 -5.24
C ARG A 466 -34.69 19.16 -4.74
N GLY A 467 -33.58 19.85 -5.03
CA GLY A 467 -33.39 21.25 -4.63
C GLY A 467 -32.85 21.44 -3.21
N ALA A 468 -32.41 20.38 -2.52
CA ALA A 468 -31.71 20.51 -1.24
C ALA A 468 -30.45 21.35 -1.41
N ALA A 469 -30.38 22.52 -0.76
CA ALA A 469 -29.28 23.47 -0.89
C ALA A 469 -27.95 22.92 -0.34
N CYS A 470 -28.01 22.12 0.72
CA CYS A 470 -26.85 21.40 1.28
C CYS A 470 -27.31 20.19 2.13
N ILE A 471 -26.36 19.30 2.38
CA ILE A 471 -26.53 18.10 3.22
C ILE A 471 -25.49 18.17 4.34
N GLU A 472 -25.95 18.10 5.59
CA GLU A 472 -25.08 17.95 6.75
C GLU A 472 -24.85 16.47 7.04
N SER A 473 -23.66 16.08 7.52
CA SER A 473 -23.39 14.71 7.98
C SER A 473 -22.99 14.68 9.45
N ARG A 474 -23.40 13.62 10.16
CA ARG A 474 -22.97 13.29 11.52
C ARG A 474 -22.45 11.87 11.62
N ASN A 475 -21.30 11.70 12.27
CA ASN A 475 -20.62 10.41 12.48
C ASN A 475 -20.32 9.64 11.18
N LEU A 476 -20.30 10.33 10.04
CA LEU A 476 -20.04 9.70 8.75
C LEU A 476 -18.53 9.63 8.52
N GLY A 477 -18.01 8.41 8.33
CA GLY A 477 -16.58 8.19 8.08
C GLY A 477 -16.13 8.77 6.72
N GLU A 478 -14.83 8.99 6.58
CA GLU A 478 -14.24 9.56 5.36
C GLU A 478 -14.47 8.67 4.14
N SER A 479 -14.27 7.35 4.30
CA SER A 479 -14.50 6.39 3.22
C SER A 479 -15.96 6.38 2.74
N GLN A 480 -16.93 6.54 3.65
CA GLN A 480 -18.34 6.61 3.29
C GLN A 480 -18.66 7.91 2.55
N ARG A 481 -18.12 9.05 3.01
CA ARG A 481 -18.26 10.34 2.32
C ARG A 481 -17.68 10.27 0.91
N ALA A 482 -16.51 9.64 0.77
CA ALA A 482 -15.86 9.43 -0.51
C ALA A 482 -16.72 8.64 -1.50
N VAL A 483 -17.25 7.48 -1.08
CA VAL A 483 -18.05 6.64 -1.99
C VAL A 483 -19.44 7.21 -2.28
N PHE A 484 -20.04 7.97 -1.37
CA PHE A 484 -21.31 8.65 -1.63
C PHE A 484 -21.15 9.80 -2.62
N ASP A 485 -20.05 10.55 -2.53
CA ASP A 485 -19.68 11.55 -3.53
C ASP A 485 -19.39 10.88 -4.89
N TYR A 486 -18.54 9.85 -4.89
CA TYR A 486 -18.13 9.17 -6.11
C TYR A 486 -19.30 8.50 -6.88
N HIS A 487 -20.16 7.76 -6.18
CA HIS A 487 -21.24 6.99 -6.85
C HIS A 487 -22.53 7.78 -7.07
N ALA A 488 -22.79 8.80 -6.25
CA ALA A 488 -24.08 9.49 -6.27
C ALA A 488 -23.98 11.03 -6.27
N GLY A 489 -22.78 11.60 -6.31
CA GLY A 489 -22.57 13.05 -6.24
C GLY A 489 -23.01 13.67 -4.91
N VAL A 490 -23.09 12.86 -3.84
CA VAL A 490 -23.60 13.31 -2.53
C VAL A 490 -22.42 13.84 -1.70
N MET A 491 -22.19 15.13 -1.79
CA MET A 491 -21.25 15.85 -0.94
C MET A 491 -21.92 16.31 0.35
N THR A 492 -21.28 16.07 1.49
CA THR A 492 -21.79 16.44 2.81
C THR A 492 -20.86 17.39 3.55
N LYS A 493 -21.44 18.29 4.35
CA LYS A 493 -20.71 19.16 5.29
C LYS A 493 -20.70 18.50 6.67
N ARG A 494 -19.52 18.26 7.25
CA ARG A 494 -19.41 17.62 8.56
C ARG A 494 -19.94 18.57 9.67
N ALA A 495 -20.91 18.11 10.44
CA ALA A 495 -21.43 18.85 11.59
C ALA A 495 -20.34 19.08 12.65
N GLU A 496 -19.40 18.14 12.77
CA GLU A 496 -18.28 18.17 13.70
C GLU A 496 -17.28 19.29 13.37
N ALA A 497 -17.11 19.61 12.07
CA ALA A 497 -16.16 20.62 11.61
C ALA A 497 -16.79 22.01 11.42
N HIS A 498 -18.06 22.07 11.02
CA HIS A 498 -18.70 23.33 10.58
C HIS A 498 -19.84 23.81 11.50
N GLY A 499 -20.11 23.07 12.58
CA GLY A 499 -21.26 23.32 13.48
C GLY A 499 -22.57 22.76 12.93
N ARG A 500 -23.55 22.56 13.83
CA ARG A 500 -24.81 21.87 13.58
C ARG A 500 -25.90 22.82 13.02
N GLY A 501 -26.85 22.23 12.29
CA GLY A 501 -28.12 22.88 11.95
C GLY A 501 -28.07 23.87 10.79
N ARG A 502 -27.03 23.83 9.96
CA ARG A 502 -26.88 24.75 8.81
C ARG A 502 -27.59 24.27 7.53
N CYS A 503 -27.89 22.97 7.42
CA CYS A 503 -28.52 22.40 6.22
C CYS A 503 -29.93 21.86 6.50
N PRO A 504 -30.84 21.87 5.50
CA PRO A 504 -32.18 21.32 5.63
C PRO A 504 -32.22 19.80 5.60
N VAL A 505 -31.14 19.16 5.17
CA VAL A 505 -31.00 17.70 5.07
C VAL A 505 -29.82 17.23 5.92
N LEU A 506 -30.03 16.14 6.66
CA LEU A 506 -29.04 15.55 7.56
C LEU A 506 -28.89 14.06 7.27
N LEU A 507 -27.64 13.63 6.99
CA LEU A 507 -27.26 12.22 6.84
C LEU A 507 -26.50 11.78 8.09
N VAL A 508 -26.97 10.70 8.73
CA VAL A 508 -26.38 10.18 9.96
C VAL A 508 -25.95 8.73 9.76
N GLN A 509 -24.73 8.41 10.16
CA GLN A 509 -24.30 7.04 10.35
C GLN A 509 -24.64 6.61 11.77
N ALA A 510 -25.48 5.59 11.91
CA ALA A 510 -25.99 5.08 13.17
C ALA A 510 -25.67 3.59 13.33
N ARG A 511 -25.66 3.09 14.56
CA ARG A 511 -25.57 1.65 14.84
C ARG A 511 -27.00 1.06 15.00
N PRO A 512 -27.18 -0.25 14.80
CA PRO A 512 -28.43 -0.92 15.17
C PRO A 512 -28.72 -0.72 16.66
N GLY A 513 -29.90 -0.28 17.00
CA GLY A 513 -30.28 0.02 18.39
C GLY A 513 -30.09 1.47 18.83
N ASP A 514 -29.40 2.32 18.02
CA ASP A 514 -29.40 3.76 18.31
C ASP A 514 -30.83 4.30 18.17
N GLU A 515 -31.33 4.91 19.26
CA GLU A 515 -32.65 5.54 19.27
C GLU A 515 -32.70 6.69 18.26
N ASP A 516 -33.85 6.83 17.61
CA ASP A 516 -34.11 7.93 16.68
C ASP A 516 -34.47 9.23 17.45
N ARG A 517 -33.52 9.71 18.26
CA ARG A 517 -33.69 10.96 19.06
C ARG A 517 -33.89 12.21 18.20
N LEU A 518 -33.48 12.16 16.94
CA LEU A 518 -33.60 13.27 15.99
C LEU A 518 -35.04 13.58 15.62
N SER A 519 -35.94 12.61 15.69
CA SER A 519 -37.36 12.82 15.47
C SER A 519 -37.99 13.77 16.51
N ALA A 520 -37.46 13.78 17.74
CA ALA A 520 -37.84 14.71 18.78
C ALA A 520 -37.23 16.11 18.60
N GLU A 521 -36.13 16.24 17.83
CA GLU A 521 -35.42 17.52 17.56
C GLU A 521 -35.96 18.26 16.31
N GLY A 522 -37.14 17.88 15.79
CA GLY A 522 -37.74 18.54 14.61
C GLY A 522 -37.25 17.98 13.26
N TRP A 523 -36.66 16.79 13.24
CA TRP A 523 -36.24 16.09 12.05
C TRP A 523 -37.22 14.96 11.68
N ARG A 524 -37.47 14.76 10.38
CA ARG A 524 -38.26 13.64 9.87
C ARG A 524 -37.35 12.71 9.08
N ARG A 525 -37.28 11.44 9.47
CA ARG A 525 -36.56 10.40 8.70
C ARG A 525 -37.29 10.11 7.41
N VAL A 526 -36.59 10.21 6.27
CA VAL A 526 -37.13 9.98 4.94
C VAL A 526 -36.57 8.74 4.28
N TRP A 527 -35.40 8.25 4.73
CA TRP A 527 -34.77 7.06 4.19
C TRP A 527 -33.85 6.40 5.23
N GLU A 528 -33.71 5.09 5.15
CA GLU A 528 -32.70 4.30 5.84
C GLU A 528 -32.17 3.23 4.91
N GLY A 529 -30.83 2.99 4.92
CA GLY A 529 -30.17 1.97 4.11
C GLY A 529 -28.88 1.49 4.73
N ASN A 530 -28.45 0.30 4.31
CA ASN A 530 -27.17 -0.31 4.71
C ASN A 530 -26.67 -1.26 3.61
N ARG A 531 -25.41 -1.64 3.67
CA ARG A 531 -24.91 -2.77 2.87
C ARG A 531 -25.44 -4.10 3.43
N PRO A 532 -25.46 -5.16 2.62
CA PRO A 532 -25.75 -6.51 3.13
C PRO A 532 -24.88 -6.82 4.36
N ARG A 533 -25.50 -7.32 5.46
CA ARG A 533 -24.84 -7.65 6.73
C ARG A 533 -24.04 -6.55 7.44
N ASP A 534 -24.04 -5.33 6.95
CA ASP A 534 -23.38 -4.23 7.65
C ASP A 534 -24.13 -3.90 8.94
N ARG A 535 -23.38 -3.70 10.02
CA ARG A 535 -23.95 -3.21 11.28
C ARG A 535 -24.21 -1.69 11.23
N GLU A 536 -23.54 -1.00 10.32
CA GLU A 536 -23.72 0.43 10.13
C GLU A 536 -24.98 0.69 9.30
N ARG A 537 -25.79 1.66 9.73
CA ARG A 537 -26.99 2.12 9.03
C ARG A 537 -26.86 3.60 8.71
N TYR A 538 -27.30 3.97 7.53
CA TYR A 538 -27.32 5.35 7.06
C TYR A 538 -28.75 5.83 7.07
N ARG A 539 -29.03 6.91 7.80
CA ARG A 539 -30.35 7.50 7.96
C ARG A 539 -30.35 8.91 7.40
N LEU A 540 -31.29 9.18 6.52
CA LEU A 540 -31.50 10.51 5.94
C LEU A 540 -32.69 11.17 6.58
N TYR A 541 -32.48 12.39 7.05
CA TYR A 541 -33.48 13.22 7.70
C TYR A 541 -33.66 14.53 6.95
N VAL A 542 -34.90 15.04 6.98
CA VAL A 542 -35.26 16.37 6.47
C VAL A 542 -35.84 17.17 7.63
N ARG A 543 -35.49 18.43 7.70
CA ARG A 543 -36.01 19.36 8.71
C ARG A 543 -37.52 19.54 8.51
N ARG A 544 -38.30 19.50 9.60
CA ARG A 544 -39.76 19.70 9.56
C ARG A 544 -40.09 21.13 9.26
#